data_dd15702df00f75b534e6e15ba81dbc72
#
_entry.id   dd15702df00f75b534e6e15ba81dbc72
#
_cell.length_a   1.000
_cell.length_b   1.000
_cell.length_c   1.000
_cell.angle_alpha   90.00
_cell.angle_beta   90.00
_cell.angle_gamma   90.00
#
_symmetry.space_group_name_H-M   'P 1'
#
loop_
_entity.id
_entity.type
_entity.pdbx_description
1 polymer ?
#
loop_
_entity_poly.entity_id
_entity_poly.type
_entity_poly.pdbx_seq_one_letter_code
_entity_poly.pdbx_strand_id
1 'polypeptide(L)'
;MIWQRDGREQQQKALKRGLSVIMSPKDPCYFDFGYSRNSTRRLYEWEPVGKECTNTQAHLVKGGQANLWTEFITTSDEVERMLYPRTCALAETLWNTKEKKEWEGFRQRISKFGAIMEKLNICYFKDEDWDNTGFVPQSEQRPRLV
;
A
#
# COMPACT_ATOMS: atom_id res chain seq x y z
N MET A 1 -7.10 -7.68 12.84
CA MET A 1 -6.54 -7.27 11.54
C MET A 1 -7.25 -8.04 10.42
N ILE A 2 -7.53 -7.37 9.31
CA ILE A 2 -8.20 -7.95 8.13
C ILE A 2 -7.23 -7.92 6.95
N TRP A 3 -6.87 -9.10 6.43
CA TRP A 3 -5.80 -9.27 5.43
C TRP A 3 -6.22 -10.01 4.15
N GLN A 4 -7.43 -10.59 4.09
CA GLN A 4 -7.90 -11.34 2.92
C GLN A 4 -8.33 -10.41 1.79
N ARG A 5 -7.93 -10.72 0.55
CA ARG A 5 -8.29 -9.98 -0.68
C ARG A 5 -8.38 -8.47 -0.43
N ASP A 6 -9.54 -7.86 -0.72
CA ASP A 6 -9.85 -6.46 -0.39
C ASP A 6 -10.40 -6.26 1.03
N GLY A 7 -10.74 -7.35 1.72
CA GLY A 7 -11.18 -7.39 3.12
C GLY A 7 -12.54 -6.74 3.41
N ARG A 8 -13.29 -6.31 2.41
CA ARG A 8 -14.54 -5.52 2.61
C ARG A 8 -15.64 -6.32 3.31
N GLU A 9 -15.85 -7.55 2.91
CA GLU A 9 -16.84 -8.43 3.54
C GLU A 9 -16.51 -8.68 5.03
N GLN A 10 -15.24 -8.97 5.33
CA GLN A 10 -14.77 -9.19 6.70
C GLN A 10 -14.86 -7.91 7.54
N GLN A 11 -14.56 -6.76 6.95
CA GLN A 11 -14.75 -5.46 7.59
C GLN A 11 -16.21 -5.29 8.02
N GLN A 12 -17.15 -5.48 7.09
CA GLN A 12 -18.58 -5.37 7.38
C GLN A 12 -19.03 -6.31 8.50
N LYS A 13 -18.61 -7.59 8.44
CA LYS A 13 -18.94 -8.58 9.48
C LYS A 13 -18.41 -8.15 10.86
N ALA A 14 -17.20 -7.64 10.93
CA ALA A 14 -16.59 -7.18 12.17
C ALA A 14 -17.30 -5.93 12.74
N LEU A 15 -17.54 -4.94 11.88
CA LEU A 15 -18.18 -3.68 12.27
C LEU A 15 -19.62 -3.88 12.73
N LYS A 16 -20.39 -4.78 12.11
CA LYS A 16 -21.74 -5.16 12.58
C LYS A 16 -21.74 -5.75 13.98
N ARG A 17 -20.62 -6.33 14.39
CA ARG A 17 -20.42 -6.90 15.75
C ARG A 17 -19.80 -5.91 16.73
N GLY A 18 -19.62 -4.63 16.35
CA GLY A 18 -18.98 -3.61 17.15
C GLY A 18 -17.48 -3.79 17.36
N LEU A 19 -16.82 -4.60 16.54
CA LEU A 19 -15.39 -4.89 16.67
C LEU A 19 -14.53 -3.85 15.94
N SER A 20 -13.49 -3.35 16.61
CA SER A 20 -12.47 -2.51 15.96
C SER A 20 -11.60 -3.33 15.03
N VAL A 21 -11.21 -2.74 13.90
CA VAL A 21 -10.41 -3.38 12.86
C VAL A 21 -9.23 -2.52 12.42
N ILE A 22 -8.14 -3.19 12.05
CA ILE A 22 -7.03 -2.63 11.25
C ILE A 22 -7.10 -3.31 9.89
N MET A 23 -7.10 -2.51 8.84
CA MET A 23 -7.18 -3.01 7.47
C MET A 23 -5.77 -3.26 6.91
N SER A 24 -5.54 -4.48 6.45
CA SER A 24 -4.29 -4.87 5.79
C SER A 24 -4.59 -5.79 4.61
N PRO A 25 -5.50 -5.36 3.69
CA PRO A 25 -5.93 -6.24 2.61
C PRO A 25 -4.76 -6.58 1.69
N LYS A 26 -4.79 -7.78 1.13
CA LYS A 26 -3.79 -8.25 0.19
C LYS A 26 -3.62 -7.30 -1.00
N ASP A 27 -4.73 -6.78 -1.49
CA ASP A 27 -4.78 -5.72 -2.48
C ASP A 27 -5.34 -4.44 -1.81
N PRO A 28 -4.54 -3.35 -1.64
CA PRO A 28 -3.19 -3.09 -2.16
C PRO A 28 -2.06 -3.14 -1.12
N CYS A 29 -2.27 -3.68 0.09
CA CYS A 29 -1.36 -3.49 1.23
C CYS A 29 -0.24 -4.53 1.35
N TYR A 30 -0.16 -5.51 0.44
CA TYR A 30 0.95 -6.47 0.42
C TYR A 30 2.02 -6.01 -0.56
N PHE A 31 3.15 -5.58 -0.04
CA PHE A 31 4.23 -4.98 -0.81
C PHE A 31 5.20 -6.01 -1.42
N ASP A 32 5.07 -7.27 -1.07
CA ASP A 32 5.72 -8.39 -1.75
C ASP A 32 5.15 -8.64 -3.15
N PHE A 33 3.94 -8.14 -3.45
CA PHE A 33 3.46 -8.10 -4.83
C PHE A 33 4.08 -6.92 -5.60
N GLY A 34 4.38 -7.18 -6.88
CA GLY A 34 4.96 -6.20 -7.77
C GLY A 34 4.10 -4.95 -7.96
N TYR A 35 4.73 -3.90 -8.47
CA TYR A 35 4.07 -2.63 -8.75
C TYR A 35 2.97 -2.74 -9.81
N SER A 36 3.07 -3.72 -10.72
CA SER A 36 2.01 -4.04 -11.69
C SER A 36 0.68 -4.43 -11.03
N ARG A 37 0.73 -5.03 -9.85
CA ARG A 37 -0.47 -5.41 -9.08
C ARG A 37 -0.85 -4.37 -8.03
N ASN A 38 0.12 -3.98 -7.22
CA ASN A 38 -0.06 -3.04 -6.11
C ASN A 38 0.76 -1.78 -6.38
N SER A 39 0.29 -0.95 -7.33
CA SER A 39 0.95 0.30 -7.68
C SER A 39 0.89 1.32 -6.54
N THR A 40 1.80 2.29 -6.59
CA THR A 40 1.82 3.41 -5.63
C THR A 40 0.51 4.18 -5.66
N ARG A 41 -0.04 4.44 -6.86
CA ARG A 41 -1.30 5.15 -7.03
C ARG A 41 -2.47 4.36 -6.47
N ARG A 42 -2.55 3.07 -6.76
CA ARG A 42 -3.62 2.20 -6.24
C ARG A 42 -3.66 2.21 -4.71
N LEU A 43 -2.47 2.23 -4.06
CA LEU A 43 -2.37 2.34 -2.62
C LEU A 43 -2.76 3.73 -2.11
N TYR A 44 -2.35 4.78 -2.82
CA TYR A 44 -2.72 6.17 -2.49
C TYR A 44 -4.23 6.41 -2.58
N GLU A 45 -4.89 5.86 -3.59
CA GLU A 45 -6.33 5.98 -3.78
C GLU A 45 -7.16 5.04 -2.88
N TRP A 46 -6.49 4.08 -2.24
CA TRP A 46 -7.16 3.17 -1.33
C TRP A 46 -7.73 3.90 -0.10
N GLU A 47 -8.88 3.43 0.37
CA GLU A 47 -9.53 3.92 1.59
C GLU A 47 -9.67 2.78 2.60
N PRO A 48 -9.13 2.90 3.84
CA PRO A 48 -9.29 1.87 4.86
C PRO A 48 -10.77 1.73 5.28
N VAL A 49 -11.52 2.83 5.33
CA VAL A 49 -12.96 2.81 5.62
C VAL A 49 -13.73 2.47 4.34
N GLY A 50 -14.45 1.36 4.34
CA GLY A 50 -15.28 0.95 3.21
C GLY A 50 -16.45 1.92 2.96
N LYS A 51 -16.86 2.06 1.71
CA LYS A 51 -17.98 2.93 1.32
C LYS A 51 -19.30 2.54 2.00
N GLU A 52 -19.43 1.28 2.36
CA GLU A 52 -20.60 0.71 3.02
C GLU A 52 -20.62 0.96 4.54
N CYS A 53 -19.53 1.52 5.09
CA CYS A 53 -19.47 1.84 6.51
C CYS A 53 -20.33 3.06 6.83
N THR A 54 -21.15 2.94 7.86
CA THR A 54 -21.87 4.09 8.39
C THR A 54 -20.93 5.02 9.16
N ASN A 55 -21.32 6.29 9.34
CA ASN A 55 -20.54 7.24 10.14
C ASN A 55 -20.31 6.73 11.58
N THR A 56 -21.29 6.01 12.13
CA THR A 56 -21.19 5.40 13.46
C THR A 56 -20.25 4.19 13.52
N GLN A 57 -19.88 3.60 12.39
CA GLN A 57 -18.95 2.48 12.30
C GLN A 57 -17.53 2.91 11.90
N ALA A 58 -17.39 4.05 11.24
CA ALA A 58 -16.11 4.52 10.72
C ALA A 58 -15.02 4.59 11.82
N HIS A 59 -15.38 5.02 13.04
CA HIS A 59 -14.45 5.12 14.18
C HIS A 59 -13.89 3.77 14.65
N LEU A 60 -14.54 2.66 14.29
CA LEU A 60 -14.05 1.30 14.58
C LEU A 60 -12.94 0.85 13.62
N VAL A 61 -12.79 1.49 12.45
CA VAL A 61 -11.66 1.28 11.55
C VAL A 61 -10.49 2.11 12.06
N LYS A 62 -9.53 1.45 12.72
CA LYS A 62 -8.40 2.11 13.39
C LYS A 62 -7.25 2.52 12.45
N GLY A 63 -7.38 2.21 11.18
CA GLY A 63 -6.39 2.55 10.16
C GLY A 63 -6.00 1.36 9.29
N GLY A 64 -4.83 1.44 8.68
CA GLY A 64 -4.30 0.43 7.78
C GLY A 64 -2.88 0.01 8.14
N GLN A 65 -2.45 -1.09 7.54
CA GLN A 65 -1.11 -1.64 7.66
C GLN A 65 -0.70 -2.25 6.32
N ALA A 66 0.55 -2.05 5.92
CA ALA A 66 1.15 -2.82 4.85
C ALA A 66 2.02 -3.95 5.40
N ASN A 67 2.19 -4.98 4.59
CA ASN A 67 3.07 -6.11 4.88
C ASN A 67 4.06 -6.29 3.73
N LEU A 68 5.29 -6.64 4.07
CA LEU A 68 6.32 -7.05 3.12
C LEU A 68 6.85 -8.41 3.57
N TRP A 69 6.44 -9.45 2.85
CA TRP A 69 6.91 -10.81 3.07
C TRP A 69 8.18 -11.05 2.24
N THR A 70 9.19 -11.60 2.86
CA THR A 70 10.52 -11.72 2.23
C THR A 70 10.83 -13.12 1.72
N GLU A 71 9.82 -13.94 1.48
CA GLU A 71 10.00 -15.31 0.94
C GLU A 71 10.82 -15.34 -0.35
N PHE A 72 10.70 -14.28 -1.17
CA PHE A 72 11.35 -14.16 -2.47
C PHE A 72 12.21 -12.89 -2.60
N ILE A 73 12.34 -12.11 -1.55
CA ILE A 73 13.15 -10.88 -1.50
C ILE A 73 14.46 -11.25 -0.84
N THR A 74 15.57 -11.09 -1.55
CA THR A 74 16.86 -11.65 -1.15
C THR A 74 17.89 -10.61 -0.75
N THR A 75 17.66 -9.33 -1.04
CA THR A 75 18.59 -8.24 -0.76
C THR A 75 17.90 -7.07 -0.07
N SER A 76 18.68 -6.25 0.65
CA SER A 76 18.19 -5.00 1.23
C SER A 76 17.67 -4.02 0.19
N ASP A 77 18.34 -3.94 -0.97
CA ASP A 77 17.94 -3.06 -2.06
C ASP A 77 16.56 -3.44 -2.62
N GLU A 78 16.26 -4.74 -2.70
CA GLU A 78 14.93 -5.21 -3.08
C GLU A 78 13.89 -4.82 -2.02
N VAL A 79 14.20 -4.96 -0.72
CA VAL A 79 13.32 -4.52 0.38
C VAL A 79 13.00 -3.04 0.23
N GLU A 80 14.01 -2.19 0.09
CA GLU A 80 13.84 -0.75 -0.04
C GLU A 80 13.04 -0.39 -1.28
N ARG A 81 13.33 -1.02 -2.42
CA ARG A 81 12.61 -0.82 -3.67
C ARG A 81 11.14 -1.22 -3.57
N MET A 82 10.83 -2.28 -2.84
CA MET A 82 9.46 -2.72 -2.62
C MET A 82 8.73 -1.85 -1.60
N LEU A 83 9.44 -1.23 -0.65
CA LEU A 83 8.86 -0.31 0.35
C LEU A 83 8.57 1.07 -0.25
N TYR A 84 9.53 1.66 -0.96
CA TYR A 84 9.44 3.05 -1.41
C TYR A 84 9.17 3.16 -2.90
N PRO A 85 8.24 4.03 -3.32
CA PRO A 85 7.52 5.06 -2.55
C PRO A 85 6.19 4.61 -1.92
N ARG A 86 5.81 3.34 -2.00
CA ARG A 86 4.50 2.85 -1.52
C ARG A 86 4.25 3.14 -0.04
N THR A 87 5.29 3.05 0.81
CA THR A 87 5.17 3.41 2.22
C THR A 87 4.78 4.88 2.41
N CYS A 88 5.32 5.78 1.58
CA CYS A 88 4.95 7.19 1.61
C CYS A 88 3.48 7.39 1.19
N ALA A 89 3.02 6.65 0.17
CA ALA A 89 1.62 6.68 -0.25
C ALA A 89 0.69 6.18 0.85
N LEU A 90 1.04 5.07 1.52
CA LEU A 90 0.27 4.56 2.65
C LEU A 90 0.23 5.56 3.81
N ALA A 91 1.37 6.14 4.16
CA ALA A 91 1.44 7.13 5.24
C ALA A 91 0.52 8.32 4.97
N GLU A 92 0.55 8.89 3.76
CA GLU A 92 -0.32 10.00 3.40
C GLU A 92 -1.79 9.58 3.34
N THR A 93 -2.09 8.39 2.85
CA THR A 93 -3.44 7.83 2.83
C THR A 93 -4.04 7.67 4.22
N LEU A 94 -3.24 7.28 5.20
CA LEU A 94 -3.72 7.08 6.58
C LEU A 94 -3.75 8.37 7.40
N TRP A 95 -2.97 9.37 7.01
CA TRP A 95 -2.89 10.65 7.71
C TRP A 95 -3.93 11.66 7.23
N ASN A 96 -4.26 11.64 5.96
CA ASN A 96 -5.19 12.56 5.35
C ASN A 96 -6.63 12.02 5.29
N THR A 97 -7.58 12.94 5.21
CA THR A 97 -8.95 12.59 4.82
C THR A 97 -9.02 12.42 3.30
N LYS A 98 -10.00 11.66 2.84
CA LYS A 98 -10.20 11.38 1.42
C LYS A 98 -10.28 12.64 0.56
N GLU A 99 -10.95 13.68 1.07
CA GLU A 99 -11.17 14.96 0.38
C GLU A 99 -9.89 15.77 0.19
N LYS A 100 -8.87 15.50 0.99
CA LYS A 100 -7.57 16.18 0.93
C LYS A 100 -6.54 15.46 0.09
N LYS A 101 -6.85 14.25 -0.37
CA LYS A 101 -5.93 13.48 -1.21
C LYS A 101 -5.99 14.00 -2.64
N GLU A 102 -4.82 14.33 -3.18
CA GLU A 102 -4.65 14.81 -4.54
C GLU A 102 -3.38 14.18 -5.13
N TRP A 103 -3.56 13.32 -6.14
CA TRP A 103 -2.51 12.46 -6.68
C TRP A 103 -1.33 13.23 -7.29
N GLU A 104 -1.60 14.27 -8.08
CA GLU A 104 -0.54 15.02 -8.75
C GLU A 104 0.34 15.79 -7.76
N GLY A 105 -0.25 16.36 -6.74
CA GLY A 105 0.51 16.98 -5.65
C GLY A 105 1.33 15.96 -4.86
N PHE A 106 0.78 14.76 -4.63
CA PHE A 106 1.56 13.67 -4.03
C PHE A 106 2.75 13.29 -4.91
N ARG A 107 2.56 13.11 -6.22
CA ARG A 107 3.64 12.81 -7.18
C ARG A 107 4.76 13.85 -7.13
N GLN A 108 4.41 15.13 -7.11
CA GLN A 108 5.38 16.20 -7.01
C GLN A 108 6.18 16.18 -5.69
N ARG A 109 5.51 15.89 -4.57
CA ARG A 109 6.18 15.78 -3.26
C ARG A 109 7.12 14.58 -3.19
N ILE A 110 6.68 13.43 -3.66
CA ILE A 110 7.50 12.21 -3.61
C ILE A 110 8.67 12.28 -4.59
N SER A 111 8.51 12.93 -5.73
CA SER A 111 9.61 13.18 -6.66
C SER A 111 10.72 14.03 -6.02
N LYS A 112 10.33 15.08 -5.28
CA LYS A 112 11.30 15.88 -4.50
C LYS A 112 11.94 15.09 -3.36
N PHE A 113 11.16 14.22 -2.71
CA PHE A 113 11.66 13.35 -1.65
C PHE A 113 12.65 12.29 -2.19
N GLY A 114 12.55 11.94 -3.47
CA GLY A 114 13.50 11.08 -4.17
C GLY A 114 14.94 11.55 -4.02
N ALA A 115 15.19 12.86 -4.13
CA ALA A 115 16.52 13.42 -3.94
C ALA A 115 17.08 13.23 -2.51
N ILE A 116 16.21 13.14 -1.51
CA ILE A 116 16.59 12.82 -0.12
C ILE A 116 16.92 11.33 -0.02
N MET A 117 16.08 10.46 -0.59
CA MET A 117 16.34 9.02 -0.62
C MET A 117 17.67 8.69 -1.30
N GLU A 118 18.00 9.37 -2.40
CA GLU A 118 19.29 9.22 -3.07
C GLU A 118 20.48 9.61 -2.18
N LYS A 119 20.37 10.72 -1.46
CA LYS A 119 21.42 11.16 -0.51
C LYS A 119 21.60 10.16 0.64
N LEU A 120 20.56 9.45 1.00
CA LEU A 120 20.57 8.42 2.04
C LEU A 120 20.95 7.04 1.49
N ASN A 121 21.26 6.93 0.19
CA ASN A 121 21.53 5.68 -0.53
C ASN A 121 20.38 4.66 -0.40
N ILE A 122 19.15 5.13 -0.34
CA ILE A 122 17.96 4.27 -0.33
C ILE A 122 17.62 3.85 -1.76
N CYS A 123 17.56 2.55 -2.00
CA CYS A 123 17.21 1.98 -3.29
C CYS A 123 15.69 1.98 -3.48
N TYR A 124 15.12 3.13 -3.88
CA TYR A 124 13.69 3.23 -4.08
C TYR A 124 13.29 2.99 -5.55
N PHE A 125 12.02 2.70 -5.78
CA PHE A 125 11.46 2.50 -7.11
C PHE A 125 11.29 3.85 -7.83
N LYS A 126 12.05 4.05 -8.93
CA LYS A 126 12.19 5.33 -9.65
C LYS A 126 11.34 5.41 -10.91
N ASP A 127 10.17 4.86 -10.93
CA ASP A 127 9.35 4.95 -12.13
C ASP A 127 8.62 6.29 -12.19
N GLU A 128 8.68 6.97 -13.33
CA GLU A 128 7.92 8.19 -13.57
C GLU A 128 6.42 7.88 -13.64
N ASP A 129 6.07 6.67 -14.03
CA ASP A 129 4.70 6.18 -14.11
C ASP A 129 4.38 5.20 -12.98
N TRP A 130 4.34 5.70 -11.75
CA TRP A 130 4.02 4.90 -10.57
C TRP A 130 2.60 4.29 -10.57
N ASP A 131 1.87 4.46 -11.66
CA ASP A 131 0.52 3.96 -11.86
C ASP A 131 0.48 2.54 -12.41
N ASN A 132 1.41 2.23 -13.34
CA ASN A 132 1.45 0.94 -14.03
C ASN A 132 2.84 0.70 -14.59
N THR A 133 3.68 0.09 -13.84
CA THR A 133 5.10 0.09 -14.11
C THR A 133 5.63 -1.11 -14.88
N GLY A 134 4.85 -2.11 -15.11
CA GLY A 134 5.36 -3.35 -15.71
C GLY A 134 6.52 -3.99 -14.93
N PHE A 135 6.92 -3.42 -13.78
CA PHE A 135 7.94 -4.02 -12.94
C PHE A 135 7.41 -5.29 -12.29
N VAL A 136 8.00 -6.40 -12.70
CA VAL A 136 7.73 -7.71 -12.11
C VAL A 136 8.93 -8.06 -11.23
N PRO A 137 8.75 -8.20 -9.90
CA PRO A 137 9.83 -8.64 -9.01
C PRO A 137 10.35 -10.00 -9.44
N GLN A 138 11.61 -10.29 -9.16
CA GLN A 138 12.17 -11.63 -9.44
C GLN A 138 11.34 -12.75 -8.81
N SER A 139 10.68 -12.48 -7.68
CA SER A 139 9.76 -13.39 -7.03
C SER A 139 8.56 -13.82 -7.87
N GLU A 140 8.06 -12.93 -8.73
CA GLU A 140 6.96 -13.25 -9.66
C GLU A 140 7.46 -13.88 -10.98
N GLN A 141 8.76 -13.78 -11.25
CA GLN A 141 9.40 -14.38 -12.43
C GLN A 141 9.79 -15.86 -12.22
N ARG A 142 9.77 -16.35 -10.98
CA ARG A 142 10.07 -17.75 -10.69
C ARG A 142 8.80 -18.59 -10.83
N PRO A 143 8.87 -19.76 -11.49
CA PRO A 143 7.77 -20.69 -11.46
C PRO A 143 7.48 -21.05 -10.01
N ARG A 144 6.21 -20.97 -9.60
CA ARG A 144 5.78 -21.49 -8.30
C ARG A 144 6.23 -22.94 -8.23
N LEU A 145 7.12 -23.24 -7.31
CA LEU A 145 7.38 -24.63 -6.95
C LEU A 145 6.06 -25.18 -6.42
N VAL A 146 5.47 -26.08 -7.17
CA VAL A 146 4.24 -26.80 -6.84
C VAL A 146 4.52 -27.76 -5.69
#